data_15e10cbb05c388ae4ac0f0954d562aeb
#
_entry.id   15e10cbb05c388ae4ac0f0954d562aeb
#
_cell.length_a   1.000
_cell.length_b   1.000
_cell.length_c   1.000
_cell.angle_alpha   90.00
_cell.angle_beta   90.00
_cell.angle_gamma   90.00
#
_symmetry.space_group_name_H-M   'P 1'
#
loop_
_entity.id
_entity.type
_entity.pdbx_description
1 polymer ?
#
loop_
_entity_poly.entity_id
_entity_poly.type
_entity_poly.pdbx_seq_one_letter_code
_entity_poly.pdbx_strand_id
1 'polypeptide(L)'
;MRSYKWVALSNTTLGMLLAMVNSSIVIISLPAIFRGIHLNPLEAGNVSYLLWILMGYMLVAAVLVVTLGRLGDMFGRVRIYNAGFAVFTVGTILLALDPFQGGGGAMWLIAWRLVQGVGGAMLMANSSAILTDAFPAGQRGLAMGTNQVAGIAGQFLGLVLGGLLSQVDWRLTFFVSAPLGVIGTVWSYKSLRELGSRGQIKIDWLGNISFAVGLTALLAGITYGIQPYGGHSQGWTNPWVLTGLIGGTLTLIAFCVIEIRVEQPMFHLSLFKIRAFAAGNAASLFTAISRGGMQFMLIIWLQGIWLPLHGYNYEETPLWAGIYLLPLTVGFLVAGPLSGHLSDRHGARAFASGGMVLCGLGLLGLLLIPTNFGYVWFGALIFLIGAGSGLFLAPNSAAVMNSVPADKRGAASGMAATFMNAGMVLSIGVFFSLMVAGLSSTLPHTLTSGLTQHGVPSGVAQQLGALPPVGTLFAAFLGYNPIQSMLAPTGVLTHLSPANAHTLTGRSYFPQLLSGPFHHGLVIVFSLAILMSLAAALASVLRGRHFVHDDAHGTAAPLAAAVSGRES
;
A
#
# COMPACT_ATOMS: atom_id res chain seq x y z
N MET A 1 -33.25 9.99 14.86
CA MET A 1 -31.76 9.91 14.97
C MET A 1 -31.21 8.48 15.11
N ARG A 2 -31.88 7.55 15.84
CA ARG A 2 -31.37 6.16 15.98
C ARG A 2 -31.14 5.41 14.65
N SER A 3 -31.93 5.66 13.63
CA SER A 3 -31.83 5.04 12.31
C SER A 3 -30.69 5.62 11.46
N TYR A 4 -30.46 6.95 11.50
CA TYR A 4 -29.49 7.63 10.61
C TYR A 4 -28.04 7.22 10.85
N LYS A 5 -27.60 7.03 12.09
CA LYS A 5 -26.22 6.63 12.39
C LYS A 5 -25.82 5.30 11.71
N TRP A 6 -26.75 4.35 11.61
CA TRP A 6 -26.51 3.09 10.94
C TRP A 6 -26.47 3.23 9.41
N VAL A 7 -27.25 4.15 8.85
CA VAL A 7 -27.17 4.51 7.43
C VAL A 7 -25.82 5.16 7.11
N ALA A 8 -25.36 6.07 7.95
CA ALA A 8 -24.05 6.68 7.81
C ALA A 8 -22.93 5.62 7.90
N LEU A 9 -23.01 4.72 8.90
CA LEU A 9 -22.02 3.66 9.07
C LEU A 9 -21.97 2.71 7.85
N SER A 10 -23.11 2.19 7.42
CA SER A 10 -23.13 1.22 6.30
C SER A 10 -22.68 1.87 4.98
N ASN A 11 -23.02 3.13 4.74
CA ASN A 11 -22.56 3.84 3.54
C ASN A 11 -21.05 4.14 3.58
N THR A 12 -20.54 4.65 4.71
CA THR A 12 -19.09 4.91 4.85
C THR A 12 -18.26 3.62 4.84
N THR A 13 -18.80 2.54 5.39
CA THR A 13 -18.22 1.20 5.33
C THR A 13 -18.12 0.69 3.88
N LEU A 14 -19.17 0.91 3.06
CA LEU A 14 -19.14 0.58 1.63
C LEU A 14 -18.06 1.39 0.88
N GLY A 15 -17.96 2.69 1.15
CA GLY A 15 -16.93 3.55 0.54
C GLY A 15 -15.50 3.11 0.91
N MET A 16 -15.26 2.77 2.19
CA MET A 16 -13.97 2.27 2.65
C MET A 16 -13.64 0.90 2.04
N LEU A 17 -14.62 0.00 1.99
CA LEU A 17 -14.46 -1.31 1.36
C LEU A 17 -14.08 -1.18 -0.11
N LEU A 18 -14.80 -0.34 -0.89
CA LEU A 18 -14.49 -0.10 -2.31
C LEU A 18 -13.09 0.47 -2.52
N ALA A 19 -12.68 1.46 -1.72
CA ALA A 19 -11.35 2.06 -1.82
C ALA A 19 -10.26 1.01 -1.57
N MET A 20 -10.46 0.13 -0.58
CA MET A 20 -9.48 -0.91 -0.23
C MET A 20 -9.49 -2.09 -1.21
N VAL A 21 -10.65 -2.51 -1.72
CA VAL A 21 -10.74 -3.50 -2.81
C VAL A 21 -9.93 -3.02 -4.01
N ASN A 22 -10.14 -1.78 -4.45
CA ASN A 22 -9.43 -1.25 -5.62
C ASN A 22 -7.93 -1.03 -5.40
N SER A 23 -7.50 -0.83 -4.16
CA SER A 23 -6.07 -0.77 -3.83
C SER A 23 -5.38 -2.12 -4.01
N SER A 24 -6.03 -3.21 -3.61
CA SER A 24 -5.44 -4.56 -3.59
C SER A 24 -5.70 -5.37 -4.85
N ILE A 25 -6.86 -5.18 -5.50
CA ILE A 25 -7.26 -5.95 -6.68
C ILE A 25 -6.25 -5.79 -7.83
N VAL A 26 -5.71 -4.59 -8.03
CA VAL A 26 -4.75 -4.31 -9.10
C VAL A 26 -3.42 -5.00 -8.85
N ILE A 27 -2.96 -5.07 -7.59
CA ILE A 27 -1.67 -5.70 -7.24
C ILE A 27 -1.64 -7.17 -7.71
N ILE A 28 -2.71 -7.91 -7.44
CA ILE A 28 -2.80 -9.33 -7.76
C ILE A 28 -3.07 -9.58 -9.25
N SER A 29 -3.85 -8.69 -9.89
CA SER A 29 -4.29 -8.82 -11.28
C SER A 29 -3.30 -8.24 -12.30
N LEU A 30 -2.20 -7.65 -11.84
CA LEU A 30 -1.24 -6.95 -12.68
C LEU A 30 -0.72 -7.80 -13.85
N PRO A 31 -0.41 -9.11 -13.68
CA PRO A 31 -0.03 -9.97 -14.80
C PRO A 31 -1.09 -10.05 -15.90
N ALA A 32 -2.36 -10.18 -15.52
CA ALA A 32 -3.45 -10.24 -16.47
C ALA A 32 -3.67 -8.90 -17.20
N ILE A 33 -3.54 -7.77 -16.47
CA ILE A 33 -3.63 -6.43 -17.06
C ILE A 33 -2.55 -6.24 -18.12
N PHE A 34 -1.29 -6.56 -17.81
CA PHE A 34 -0.17 -6.41 -18.76
C PHE A 34 -0.32 -7.26 -20.00
N ARG A 35 -0.74 -8.53 -19.83
CA ARG A 35 -1.07 -9.40 -20.98
C ARG A 35 -2.23 -8.82 -21.78
N GLY A 36 -3.25 -8.30 -21.12
CA GLY A 36 -4.46 -7.77 -21.77
C GLY A 36 -4.23 -6.50 -22.59
N ILE A 37 -3.28 -5.65 -22.18
CA ILE A 37 -2.86 -4.47 -22.97
C ILE A 37 -1.65 -4.76 -23.88
N HIS A 38 -1.21 -6.01 -23.99
CA HIS A 38 -0.08 -6.44 -24.83
C HIS A 38 1.23 -5.69 -24.54
N LEU A 39 1.56 -5.49 -23.28
CA LEU A 39 2.78 -4.78 -22.86
C LEU A 39 3.90 -5.78 -22.53
N ASN A 40 5.02 -5.69 -23.23
CA ASN A 40 6.16 -6.56 -23.01
C ASN A 40 7.03 -6.01 -21.84
N PRO A 41 7.21 -6.77 -20.74
CA PRO A 41 7.99 -6.33 -19.59
C PRO A 41 9.49 -6.21 -19.85
N LEU A 42 10.00 -6.84 -20.91
CA LEU A 42 11.42 -6.81 -21.27
C LEU A 42 11.82 -5.57 -22.07
N GLU A 43 10.86 -4.83 -22.61
CA GLU A 43 11.13 -3.57 -23.29
C GLU A 43 11.49 -2.46 -22.29
N ALA A 44 12.48 -1.65 -22.69
CA ALA A 44 12.95 -0.55 -21.85
C ALA A 44 11.80 0.43 -21.53
N GLY A 45 11.63 0.76 -20.25
CA GLY A 45 10.62 1.71 -19.79
C GLY A 45 9.28 1.09 -19.39
N ASN A 46 8.91 -0.10 -19.90
CA ASN A 46 7.60 -0.69 -19.63
C ASN A 46 7.41 -1.06 -18.14
N VAL A 47 8.48 -1.34 -17.41
CA VAL A 47 8.44 -1.58 -15.96
C VAL A 47 7.96 -0.36 -15.18
N SER A 48 8.28 0.86 -15.65
CA SER A 48 7.77 2.07 -14.99
C SER A 48 6.26 2.18 -15.06
N TYR A 49 5.64 1.79 -16.18
CA TYR A 49 4.17 1.76 -16.27
C TYR A 49 3.55 0.88 -15.18
N LEU A 50 4.14 -0.30 -14.94
CA LEU A 50 3.69 -1.23 -13.91
C LEU A 50 3.71 -0.58 -12.52
N LEU A 51 4.83 0.03 -12.17
CA LEU A 51 4.97 0.70 -10.88
C LEU A 51 4.01 1.89 -10.75
N TRP A 52 3.82 2.70 -11.79
CA TRP A 52 2.90 3.83 -11.76
C TRP A 52 1.43 3.42 -11.71
N ILE A 53 1.02 2.33 -12.37
CA ILE A 53 -0.33 1.77 -12.24
C ILE A 53 -0.62 1.38 -10.78
N LEU A 54 0.36 0.84 -10.06
CA LEU A 54 0.22 0.50 -8.64
C LEU A 54 0.28 1.72 -7.74
N MET A 55 1.36 2.48 -7.85
CA MET A 55 1.67 3.56 -6.90
C MET A 55 0.86 4.82 -7.13
N GLY A 56 0.40 5.08 -8.36
CA GLY A 56 -0.30 6.32 -8.71
C GLY A 56 -1.55 6.56 -7.87
N TYR A 57 -2.38 5.54 -7.68
CA TYR A 57 -3.56 5.61 -6.80
C TYR A 57 -3.19 5.94 -5.35
N MET A 58 -2.21 5.21 -4.81
CA MET A 58 -1.77 5.38 -3.41
C MET A 58 -1.07 6.72 -3.19
N LEU A 59 -0.30 7.19 -4.17
CA LEU A 59 0.37 8.48 -4.14
C LEU A 59 -0.65 9.62 -4.04
N VAL A 60 -1.66 9.63 -4.91
CA VAL A 60 -2.72 10.64 -4.88
C VAL A 60 -3.47 10.59 -3.55
N ALA A 61 -3.77 9.40 -3.04
CA ALA A 61 -4.40 9.25 -1.73
C ALA A 61 -3.51 9.80 -0.61
N ALA A 62 -2.20 9.52 -0.61
CA ALA A 62 -1.27 10.04 0.39
C ALA A 62 -1.18 11.57 0.38
N VAL A 63 -1.13 12.16 -0.81
CA VAL A 63 -0.98 13.62 -0.99
C VAL A 63 -2.26 14.37 -0.65
N LEU A 64 -3.43 13.87 -1.09
CA LEU A 64 -4.67 14.62 -1.05
C LEU A 64 -5.58 14.35 0.15
N VAL A 65 -5.35 13.28 0.92
CA VAL A 65 -6.26 12.89 2.00
C VAL A 65 -6.50 14.01 3.02
N VAL A 66 -5.46 14.75 3.41
CA VAL A 66 -5.59 15.86 4.37
C VAL A 66 -6.31 17.05 3.75
N THR A 67 -5.94 17.42 2.53
CA THR A 67 -6.56 18.53 1.78
C THR A 67 -8.04 18.27 1.55
N LEU A 68 -8.41 17.06 1.13
CA LEU A 68 -9.79 16.69 0.84
C LEU A 68 -10.62 16.54 2.12
N GLY A 69 -9.98 16.23 3.24
CA GLY A 69 -10.60 16.33 4.56
C GLY A 69 -10.94 17.77 4.93
N ARG A 70 -9.99 18.71 4.75
CA ARG A 70 -10.24 20.16 4.96
C ARG A 70 -11.30 20.73 4.02
N LEU A 71 -11.29 20.31 2.74
CA LEU A 71 -12.37 20.66 1.82
C LEU A 71 -13.73 20.19 2.32
N GLY A 72 -13.80 19.02 2.95
CA GLY A 72 -14.99 18.52 3.61
C GLY A 72 -15.44 19.42 4.77
N ASP A 73 -14.52 19.88 5.60
CA ASP A 73 -14.83 20.80 6.70
C ASP A 73 -15.30 22.18 6.23
N MET A 74 -14.84 22.66 5.06
CA MET A 74 -15.21 23.95 4.47
C MET A 74 -16.54 23.89 3.70
N PHE A 75 -16.68 22.90 2.82
CA PHE A 75 -17.79 22.83 1.86
C PHE A 75 -18.89 21.85 2.25
N GLY A 76 -18.63 21.02 3.24
CA GLY A 76 -19.52 19.98 3.73
C GLY A 76 -18.92 18.57 3.51
N ARG A 77 -18.84 17.81 4.59
CA ARG A 77 -18.24 16.47 4.62
C ARG A 77 -18.96 15.47 3.73
N VAL A 78 -20.29 15.50 3.79
CA VAL A 78 -21.14 14.64 2.97
C VAL A 78 -21.08 15.05 1.50
N ARG A 79 -21.01 16.36 1.21
CA ARG A 79 -20.91 16.83 -0.17
C ARG A 79 -19.61 16.35 -0.83
N ILE A 80 -18.46 16.50 -0.15
CA ILE A 80 -17.16 16.03 -0.67
C ILE A 80 -17.12 14.50 -0.77
N TYR A 81 -17.68 13.81 0.21
CA TYR A 81 -17.80 12.36 0.20
C TYR A 81 -18.61 11.83 -0.99
N ASN A 82 -19.77 12.45 -1.26
CA ASN A 82 -20.63 12.09 -2.39
C ASN A 82 -19.93 12.35 -3.74
N ALA A 83 -19.24 13.49 -3.88
CA ALA A 83 -18.43 13.77 -5.05
C ALA A 83 -17.30 12.72 -5.18
N GLY A 84 -16.71 12.29 -4.08
CA GLY A 84 -15.73 11.22 -4.03
C GLY A 84 -16.23 9.90 -4.61
N PHE A 85 -17.45 9.49 -4.24
CA PHE A 85 -18.08 8.31 -4.84
C PHE A 85 -18.26 8.46 -6.36
N ALA A 86 -18.74 9.62 -6.82
CA ALA A 86 -18.94 9.86 -8.25
C ALA A 86 -17.62 9.82 -9.03
N VAL A 87 -16.58 10.54 -8.55
CA VAL A 87 -15.25 10.57 -9.18
C VAL A 87 -14.63 9.17 -9.19
N PHE A 88 -14.71 8.45 -8.08
CA PHE A 88 -14.20 7.08 -7.96
C PHE A 88 -14.89 6.14 -8.95
N THR A 89 -16.22 6.20 -9.03
CA THR A 89 -17.03 5.36 -9.92
C THR A 89 -16.74 5.64 -11.38
N VAL A 90 -16.67 6.92 -11.78
CA VAL A 90 -16.31 7.32 -13.15
C VAL A 90 -14.90 6.82 -13.50
N GLY A 91 -13.92 7.04 -12.62
CA GLY A 91 -12.57 6.52 -12.80
C GLY A 91 -12.53 5.00 -12.98
N THR A 92 -13.30 4.28 -12.16
CA THR A 92 -13.43 2.82 -12.22
C THR A 92 -14.01 2.32 -13.55
N ILE A 93 -15.07 2.97 -14.05
CA ILE A 93 -15.69 2.63 -15.33
C ILE A 93 -14.70 2.89 -16.48
N LEU A 94 -14.00 4.02 -16.48
CA LEU A 94 -13.06 4.39 -17.53
C LEU A 94 -11.80 3.52 -17.53
N LEU A 95 -11.38 3.02 -16.38
CA LEU A 95 -10.32 2.00 -16.29
C LEU A 95 -10.74 0.68 -16.98
N ALA A 96 -11.99 0.26 -16.80
CA ALA A 96 -12.51 -0.95 -17.44
C ALA A 96 -12.71 -0.79 -18.96
N LEU A 97 -12.93 0.44 -19.42
CA LEU A 97 -13.20 0.76 -20.83
C LEU A 97 -11.94 1.15 -21.63
N ASP A 98 -10.74 0.81 -21.15
CA ASP A 98 -9.48 1.13 -21.86
C ASP A 98 -9.55 0.70 -23.35
N PRO A 99 -9.49 1.66 -24.30
CA PRO A 99 -9.55 1.37 -25.71
C PRO A 99 -8.18 1.15 -26.36
N PHE A 100 -7.09 1.34 -25.61
CA PHE A 100 -5.74 1.35 -26.12
C PHE A 100 -4.97 0.07 -25.74
N GLN A 101 -3.86 -0.14 -26.42
CA GLN A 101 -2.92 -1.23 -26.18
C GLN A 101 -1.50 -0.68 -26.00
N GLY A 102 -0.59 -1.50 -25.47
CA GLY A 102 0.81 -1.13 -25.25
C GLY A 102 0.96 0.06 -24.30
N GLY A 103 1.90 0.93 -24.60
CA GLY A 103 2.17 2.13 -23.79
C GLY A 103 0.97 3.09 -23.70
N GLY A 104 0.13 3.16 -24.74
CA GLY A 104 -1.09 3.96 -24.72
C GLY A 104 -2.11 3.46 -23.69
N GLY A 105 -2.33 2.14 -23.63
CA GLY A 105 -3.18 1.51 -22.60
C GLY A 105 -2.62 1.72 -21.20
N ALA A 106 -1.32 1.53 -21.02
CA ALA A 106 -0.70 1.78 -19.73
C ALA A 106 -0.87 3.24 -19.27
N MET A 107 -0.69 4.22 -20.16
CA MET A 107 -0.90 5.64 -19.84
C MET A 107 -2.36 5.95 -19.52
N TRP A 108 -3.31 5.34 -20.22
CA TRP A 108 -4.75 5.43 -19.91
C TRP A 108 -5.02 4.92 -18.50
N LEU A 109 -4.52 3.74 -18.17
CA LEU A 109 -4.69 3.15 -16.84
C LEU A 109 -4.07 4.03 -15.76
N ILE A 110 -2.86 4.56 -15.96
CA ILE A 110 -2.21 5.47 -15.00
C ILE A 110 -3.06 6.72 -14.79
N ALA A 111 -3.48 7.39 -15.88
CA ALA A 111 -4.27 8.62 -15.78
C ALA A 111 -5.56 8.42 -14.98
N TRP A 112 -6.33 7.36 -15.30
CA TRP A 112 -7.58 7.09 -14.59
C TRP A 112 -7.37 6.53 -13.18
N ARG A 113 -6.24 5.88 -12.90
CA ARG A 113 -5.84 5.50 -11.53
C ARG A 113 -5.54 6.74 -10.68
N LEU A 114 -4.93 7.79 -11.24
CA LEU A 114 -4.75 9.07 -10.54
C LEU A 114 -6.11 9.70 -10.21
N VAL A 115 -7.03 9.77 -11.17
CA VAL A 115 -8.40 10.28 -10.96
C VAL A 115 -9.17 9.45 -9.93
N GLN A 116 -9.11 8.13 -10.02
CA GLN A 116 -9.71 7.22 -9.05
C GLN A 116 -9.12 7.43 -7.65
N GLY A 117 -7.81 7.71 -7.55
CA GLY A 117 -7.13 8.06 -6.30
C GLY A 117 -7.66 9.32 -5.64
N VAL A 118 -8.03 10.35 -6.42
CA VAL A 118 -8.72 11.54 -5.90
C VAL A 118 -10.04 11.14 -5.25
N GLY A 119 -10.88 10.36 -5.96
CA GLY A 119 -12.13 9.85 -5.41
C GLY A 119 -11.95 9.03 -4.14
N GLY A 120 -10.97 8.12 -4.13
CA GLY A 120 -10.60 7.32 -2.96
C GLY A 120 -10.17 8.16 -1.76
N ALA A 121 -9.35 9.19 -1.98
CA ALA A 121 -8.94 10.13 -0.94
C ALA A 121 -10.12 10.93 -0.36
N MET A 122 -11.06 11.37 -1.21
CA MET A 122 -12.30 12.02 -0.77
C MET A 122 -13.15 11.12 0.13
N LEU A 123 -13.28 9.85 -0.24
CA LEU A 123 -14.01 8.85 0.54
C LEU A 123 -13.33 8.58 1.89
N MET A 124 -12.03 8.31 1.88
CA MET A 124 -11.27 7.98 3.09
C MET A 124 -11.21 9.14 4.08
N ALA A 125 -10.93 10.35 3.61
CA ALA A 125 -10.79 11.53 4.45
C ALA A 125 -12.09 11.90 5.16
N ASN A 126 -13.22 11.82 4.47
CA ASN A 126 -14.52 12.27 4.99
C ASN A 126 -15.31 11.16 5.70
N SER A 127 -14.99 9.89 5.47
CA SER A 127 -15.67 8.74 6.11
C SER A 127 -15.62 8.83 7.63
N SER A 128 -14.43 9.01 8.21
CA SER A 128 -14.25 9.11 9.66
C SER A 128 -14.92 10.34 10.25
N ALA A 129 -14.93 11.46 9.52
CA ALA A 129 -15.58 12.70 9.94
C ALA A 129 -17.11 12.56 9.96
N ILE A 130 -17.71 11.96 8.92
CA ILE A 130 -19.18 11.67 8.86
C ILE A 130 -19.59 10.76 10.02
N LEU A 131 -18.79 9.73 10.34
CA LEU A 131 -19.06 8.85 11.48
C LEU A 131 -18.99 9.57 12.81
N THR A 132 -18.03 10.49 12.97
CA THR A 132 -17.89 11.32 14.17
C THR A 132 -19.08 12.22 14.39
N ASP A 133 -19.68 12.76 13.32
CA ASP A 133 -20.87 13.61 13.38
C ASP A 133 -22.16 12.79 13.63
N ALA A 134 -22.24 11.56 13.10
CA ALA A 134 -23.44 10.73 13.19
C ALA A 134 -23.54 9.96 14.53
N PHE A 135 -22.41 9.67 15.20
CA PHE A 135 -22.38 8.83 16.40
C PHE A 135 -22.10 9.64 17.66
N PRO A 136 -22.81 9.33 18.79
CA PRO A 136 -22.48 9.87 20.10
C PRO A 136 -21.05 9.49 20.52
N ALA A 137 -20.42 10.32 21.37
CA ALA A 137 -19.01 10.14 21.77
C ALA A 137 -18.68 8.72 22.27
N GLY A 138 -19.55 8.11 23.08
CA GLY A 138 -19.35 6.74 23.61
C GLY A 138 -19.50 5.60 22.58
N GLN A 139 -19.92 5.89 21.35
CA GLN A 139 -20.12 4.88 20.28
C GLN A 139 -19.23 5.12 19.04
N ARG A 140 -18.45 6.21 19.02
CA ARG A 140 -17.56 6.53 17.90
C ARG A 140 -16.49 5.46 17.66
N GLY A 141 -15.96 4.91 18.74
CA GLY A 141 -14.96 3.82 18.66
C GLY A 141 -15.52 2.60 17.93
N LEU A 142 -16.76 2.18 18.23
CA LEU A 142 -17.42 1.08 17.53
C LEU A 142 -17.58 1.40 16.03
N ALA A 143 -18.06 2.59 15.70
CA ALA A 143 -18.28 2.98 14.30
C ALA A 143 -16.98 3.01 13.50
N MET A 144 -15.94 3.62 14.05
CA MET A 144 -14.61 3.68 13.40
C MET A 144 -13.97 2.29 13.30
N GLY A 145 -14.09 1.47 14.35
CA GLY A 145 -13.59 0.08 14.34
C GLY A 145 -14.27 -0.76 13.26
N THR A 146 -15.59 -0.67 13.14
CA THR A 146 -16.35 -1.36 12.07
C THR A 146 -15.90 -0.89 10.67
N ASN A 147 -15.70 0.40 10.49
CA ASN A 147 -15.23 0.97 9.23
C ASN A 147 -13.81 0.47 8.88
N GLN A 148 -12.92 0.35 9.85
CA GLN A 148 -11.58 -0.21 9.66
C GLN A 148 -11.61 -1.70 9.33
N VAL A 149 -12.44 -2.49 10.00
CA VAL A 149 -12.65 -3.92 9.69
C VAL A 149 -13.12 -4.09 8.25
N ALA A 150 -14.04 -3.23 7.79
CA ALA A 150 -14.49 -3.26 6.40
C ALA A 150 -13.37 -2.91 5.41
N GLY A 151 -12.49 -1.97 5.75
CA GLY A 151 -11.31 -1.67 4.94
C GLY A 151 -10.38 -2.89 4.79
N ILE A 152 -10.13 -3.60 5.87
CA ILE A 152 -9.29 -4.81 5.88
C ILE A 152 -9.97 -5.93 5.09
N ALA A 153 -11.27 -6.14 5.30
CA ALA A 153 -12.05 -7.11 4.54
C ALA A 153 -12.04 -6.75 3.03
N GLY A 154 -12.12 -5.46 2.70
CA GLY A 154 -12.01 -4.98 1.33
C GLY A 154 -10.65 -5.28 0.70
N GLN A 155 -9.56 -5.04 1.42
CA GLN A 155 -8.22 -5.39 0.94
C GLN A 155 -8.10 -6.88 0.62
N PHE A 156 -8.65 -7.72 1.47
CA PHE A 156 -8.69 -9.15 1.29
C PHE A 156 -9.58 -9.58 0.11
N LEU A 157 -10.82 -9.08 0.07
CA LEU A 157 -11.74 -9.36 -1.03
C LEU A 157 -11.15 -8.94 -2.38
N GLY A 158 -10.40 -7.83 -2.41
CA GLY A 158 -9.71 -7.37 -3.62
C GLY A 158 -8.66 -8.36 -4.12
N LEU A 159 -7.89 -9.01 -3.25
CA LEU A 159 -6.92 -10.02 -3.66
C LEU A 159 -7.63 -11.25 -4.27
N VAL A 160 -8.68 -11.77 -3.64
CA VAL A 160 -9.40 -12.95 -4.13
C VAL A 160 -10.18 -12.63 -5.40
N LEU A 161 -10.95 -11.52 -5.40
CA LEU A 161 -11.72 -11.11 -6.58
C LEU A 161 -10.82 -10.77 -7.76
N GLY A 162 -9.68 -10.10 -7.49
CA GLY A 162 -8.69 -9.80 -8.52
C GLY A 162 -8.13 -11.06 -9.17
N GLY A 163 -7.76 -12.04 -8.36
CA GLY A 163 -7.29 -13.33 -8.83
C GLY A 163 -8.34 -14.10 -9.64
N LEU A 164 -9.60 -14.11 -9.17
CA LEU A 164 -10.71 -14.81 -9.85
C LEU A 164 -11.10 -14.14 -11.17
N LEU A 165 -11.32 -12.83 -11.15
CA LEU A 165 -11.83 -12.08 -12.29
C LEU A 165 -10.80 -11.92 -13.40
N SER A 166 -9.53 -11.81 -13.03
CA SER A 166 -8.42 -11.68 -13.99
C SER A 166 -8.19 -12.92 -14.85
N GLN A 167 -8.72 -14.09 -14.46
CA GLN A 167 -8.70 -15.30 -15.28
C GLN A 167 -9.69 -15.23 -16.46
N VAL A 168 -10.78 -14.48 -16.31
CA VAL A 168 -11.82 -14.33 -17.34
C VAL A 168 -11.48 -13.15 -18.26
N ASP A 169 -11.37 -11.96 -17.70
CA ASP A 169 -10.94 -10.73 -18.38
C ASP A 169 -10.38 -9.76 -17.34
N TRP A 170 -9.20 -9.20 -17.60
CA TRP A 170 -8.58 -8.22 -16.72
C TRP A 170 -9.44 -6.97 -16.49
N ARG A 171 -10.29 -6.58 -17.43
CA ARG A 171 -11.23 -5.46 -17.31
C ARG A 171 -12.25 -5.67 -16.20
N LEU A 172 -12.62 -6.91 -15.92
CA LEU A 172 -13.55 -7.25 -14.85
C LEU A 172 -13.00 -6.89 -13.46
N THR A 173 -11.69 -6.84 -13.31
CA THR A 173 -11.05 -6.42 -12.04
C THR A 173 -11.40 -4.99 -11.67
N PHE A 174 -11.58 -4.12 -12.66
CA PHE A 174 -12.10 -2.77 -12.45
C PHE A 174 -13.63 -2.76 -12.45
N PHE A 175 -14.24 -3.44 -13.42
CA PHE A 175 -15.69 -3.38 -13.60
C PHE A 175 -16.49 -3.90 -12.41
N VAL A 176 -15.98 -4.85 -11.64
CA VAL A 176 -16.66 -5.40 -10.44
C VAL A 176 -17.00 -4.32 -9.41
N SER A 177 -16.19 -3.29 -9.31
CA SER A 177 -16.39 -2.17 -8.39
C SER A 177 -17.36 -1.12 -8.94
N ALA A 178 -17.64 -1.09 -10.25
CA ALA A 178 -18.49 -0.08 -10.87
C ALA A 178 -19.96 -0.16 -10.40
N PRO A 179 -20.63 -1.33 -10.37
CA PRO A 179 -22.00 -1.43 -9.85
C PRO A 179 -22.11 -0.98 -8.39
N LEU A 180 -21.15 -1.40 -7.56
CA LEU A 180 -21.11 -1.01 -6.15
C LEU A 180 -20.85 0.49 -5.99
N GLY A 181 -20.00 1.06 -6.84
CA GLY A 181 -19.75 2.50 -6.91
C GLY A 181 -20.98 3.29 -7.30
N VAL A 182 -21.75 2.83 -8.32
CA VAL A 182 -23.01 3.46 -8.73
C VAL A 182 -24.05 3.39 -7.59
N ILE A 183 -24.24 2.20 -7.00
CA ILE A 183 -25.14 2.02 -5.85
C ILE A 183 -24.70 2.92 -4.70
N GLY A 184 -23.43 2.93 -4.34
CA GLY A 184 -22.86 3.78 -3.29
C GLY A 184 -23.09 5.27 -3.58
N THR A 185 -22.87 5.71 -4.81
CA THR A 185 -23.11 7.09 -5.24
C THR A 185 -24.59 7.47 -5.06
N VAL A 186 -25.52 6.72 -5.65
CA VAL A 186 -26.95 7.00 -5.56
C VAL A 186 -27.42 6.95 -4.11
N TRP A 187 -26.97 5.98 -3.36
CA TRP A 187 -27.33 5.81 -1.94
C TRP A 187 -26.80 6.95 -1.09
N SER A 188 -25.54 7.35 -1.26
CA SER A 188 -24.94 8.45 -0.50
C SER A 188 -25.66 9.78 -0.75
N TYR A 189 -25.96 10.09 -2.02
CA TYR A 189 -26.71 11.32 -2.38
C TYR A 189 -28.12 11.34 -1.80
N LYS A 190 -28.81 10.19 -1.71
CA LYS A 190 -30.19 10.11 -1.21
C LYS A 190 -30.30 10.03 0.32
N SER A 191 -29.32 9.45 0.99
CA SER A 191 -29.46 9.03 2.39
C SER A 191 -28.57 9.79 3.37
N LEU A 192 -27.40 10.29 2.93
CA LEU A 192 -26.52 11.03 3.81
C LEU A 192 -26.97 12.48 3.98
N ARG A 193 -26.82 13.00 5.20
CA ARG A 193 -27.20 14.36 5.60
C ARG A 193 -26.00 15.07 6.19
N GLU A 194 -25.84 16.34 5.85
CA GLU A 194 -24.82 17.18 6.45
C GLU A 194 -25.20 17.52 7.89
N LEU A 195 -24.48 16.97 8.86
CA LEU A 195 -24.68 17.24 10.29
C LEU A 195 -23.58 18.12 10.87
N GLY A 196 -22.40 18.16 10.21
CA GLY A 196 -21.24 18.92 10.66
C GLY A 196 -21.43 20.44 10.48
N SER A 197 -20.84 21.23 11.37
CA SER A 197 -20.71 22.67 11.20
C SER A 197 -19.58 22.97 10.20
N ARG A 198 -19.82 23.89 9.27
CA ARG A 198 -18.80 24.37 8.34
C ARG A 198 -17.84 25.31 9.06
N GLY A 199 -16.55 25.03 8.97
CA GLY A 199 -15.50 25.89 9.51
C GLY A 199 -14.98 26.89 8.48
N GLN A 200 -14.56 28.08 8.95
CA GLN A 200 -13.77 29.03 8.14
C GLN A 200 -12.29 28.62 8.18
N ILE A 201 -11.94 27.51 7.51
CA ILE A 201 -10.58 27.00 7.46
C ILE A 201 -9.96 27.38 6.12
N LYS A 202 -8.73 27.91 6.12
CA LYS A 202 -7.99 28.19 4.90
C LYS A 202 -7.19 26.94 4.46
N ILE A 203 -7.10 26.75 3.14
CA ILE A 203 -6.27 25.68 2.59
C ILE A 203 -4.83 26.18 2.49
N ASP A 204 -3.91 25.38 3.00
CA ASP A 204 -2.47 25.60 2.80
C ASP A 204 -2.05 25.08 1.43
N TRP A 205 -2.18 25.91 0.40
CA TRP A 205 -1.79 25.56 -0.96
C TRP A 205 -0.30 25.32 -1.11
N LEU A 206 0.54 26.13 -0.43
CA LEU A 206 2.00 25.97 -0.51
C LEU A 206 2.46 24.68 0.14
N GLY A 207 1.94 24.34 1.33
CA GLY A 207 2.21 23.08 1.98
C GLY A 207 1.75 21.88 1.13
N ASN A 208 0.53 21.94 0.58
CA ASN A 208 0.01 20.85 -0.26
C ASN A 208 0.83 20.65 -1.53
N ILE A 209 1.15 21.72 -2.27
CA ILE A 209 1.92 21.63 -3.51
C ILE A 209 3.34 21.16 -3.24
N SER A 210 4.01 21.70 -2.22
CA SER A 210 5.39 21.29 -1.88
C SER A 210 5.44 19.82 -1.42
N PHE A 211 4.46 19.37 -0.64
CA PHE A 211 4.35 17.95 -0.26
C PHE A 211 4.11 17.04 -1.48
N ALA A 212 3.15 17.42 -2.33
CA ALA A 212 2.82 16.68 -3.56
C ALA A 212 4.04 16.56 -4.49
N VAL A 213 4.67 17.68 -4.80
CA VAL A 213 5.85 17.73 -5.67
C VAL A 213 7.01 16.97 -5.08
N GLY A 214 7.30 17.18 -3.79
CA GLY A 214 8.41 16.52 -3.11
C GLY A 214 8.27 15.02 -3.07
N LEU A 215 7.09 14.51 -2.67
CA LEU A 215 6.82 13.06 -2.61
C LEU A 215 6.81 12.44 -4.01
N THR A 216 6.19 13.09 -5.00
CA THR A 216 6.16 12.61 -6.39
C THR A 216 7.55 12.56 -7.00
N ALA A 217 8.37 13.61 -6.82
CA ALA A 217 9.73 13.67 -7.33
C ALA A 217 10.62 12.58 -6.69
N LEU A 218 10.49 12.36 -5.37
CA LEU A 218 11.21 11.31 -4.67
C LEU A 218 10.84 9.92 -5.20
N LEU A 219 9.54 9.64 -5.36
CA LEU A 219 9.06 8.39 -5.91
C LEU A 219 9.47 8.17 -7.36
N ALA A 220 9.41 9.21 -8.20
CA ALA A 220 9.90 9.16 -9.56
C ALA A 220 11.40 8.84 -9.58
N GLY A 221 12.21 9.52 -8.76
CA GLY A 221 13.63 9.22 -8.61
C GLY A 221 13.88 7.75 -8.25
N ILE A 222 13.18 7.20 -7.28
CA ILE A 222 13.29 5.77 -6.91
C ILE A 222 12.87 4.87 -8.06
N THR A 223 11.72 5.14 -8.71
CA THR A 223 11.16 4.32 -9.78
C THR A 223 12.05 4.27 -11.02
N TYR A 224 12.63 5.39 -11.41
CA TYR A 224 13.54 5.45 -12.56
C TYR A 224 14.97 5.05 -12.22
N GLY A 225 15.37 5.12 -10.95
CA GLY A 225 16.70 4.68 -10.48
C GLY A 225 16.93 3.18 -10.61
N ILE A 226 15.89 2.36 -10.61
CA ILE A 226 15.99 0.90 -10.81
C ILE A 226 16.13 0.49 -12.28
N GLN A 227 15.98 1.41 -13.23
CA GLN A 227 16.08 1.12 -14.65
C GLN A 227 17.55 1.24 -15.13
N PRO A 228 17.95 0.47 -16.15
CA PRO A 228 19.30 0.56 -16.70
C PRO A 228 19.60 1.96 -17.25
N TYR A 229 20.79 2.47 -16.99
CA TYR A 229 21.27 3.75 -17.52
C TYR A 229 22.79 3.75 -17.68
N GLY A 230 23.28 4.30 -18.79
CA GLY A 230 24.71 4.52 -19.03
C GLY A 230 25.54 3.23 -19.02
N GLY A 231 24.99 2.09 -19.44
CA GLY A 231 25.67 0.79 -19.44
C GLY A 231 25.65 0.06 -18.08
N HIS A 232 25.05 0.66 -17.05
CA HIS A 232 24.84 0.02 -15.74
C HIS A 232 23.46 -0.63 -15.66
N SER A 233 23.35 -1.70 -14.87
CA SER A 233 22.08 -2.41 -14.63
C SER A 233 21.03 -1.57 -13.87
N GLN A 234 21.47 -0.46 -13.26
CA GLN A 234 20.64 0.50 -12.52
C GLN A 234 21.05 1.93 -12.83
N GLY A 235 20.10 2.86 -12.75
CA GLY A 235 20.27 4.25 -13.16
C GLY A 235 20.44 5.26 -12.01
N TRP A 236 21.01 4.88 -10.88
CA TRP A 236 21.20 5.79 -9.74
C TRP A 236 22.11 6.98 -10.04
N THR A 237 22.96 6.87 -11.04
CA THR A 237 23.85 7.96 -11.52
C THR A 237 23.18 8.85 -12.58
N ASN A 238 21.97 8.54 -13.02
CA ASN A 238 21.22 9.35 -13.97
C ASN A 238 20.93 10.73 -13.37
N PRO A 239 21.29 11.84 -14.05
CA PRO A 239 21.04 13.20 -13.55
C PRO A 239 19.58 13.48 -13.20
N TRP A 240 18.63 12.94 -13.96
CA TRP A 240 17.19 13.09 -13.68
C TRP A 240 16.76 12.35 -12.42
N VAL A 241 17.34 11.18 -12.17
CA VAL A 241 17.12 10.39 -10.92
C VAL A 241 17.67 11.17 -9.73
N LEU A 242 18.91 11.66 -9.82
CA LEU A 242 19.51 12.46 -8.76
C LEU A 242 18.73 13.76 -8.50
N THR A 243 18.26 14.43 -9.56
CA THR A 243 17.41 15.62 -9.44
C THR A 243 16.09 15.28 -8.73
N GLY A 244 15.46 14.14 -9.07
CA GLY A 244 14.25 13.65 -8.41
C GLY A 244 14.46 13.34 -6.92
N LEU A 245 15.53 12.65 -6.58
CA LEU A 245 15.86 12.27 -5.20
C LEU A 245 16.26 13.48 -4.35
N ILE A 246 17.21 14.27 -4.82
CA ILE A 246 17.72 15.44 -4.10
C ILE A 246 16.66 16.54 -4.08
N GLY A 247 16.11 16.89 -5.22
CA GLY A 247 15.08 17.93 -5.36
C GLY A 247 13.80 17.56 -4.58
N GLY A 248 13.35 16.28 -4.66
CA GLY A 248 12.24 15.79 -3.89
C GLY A 248 12.47 15.89 -2.38
N THR A 249 13.65 15.47 -1.91
CA THR A 249 14.03 15.58 -0.49
C THR A 249 14.10 17.04 -0.03
N LEU A 250 14.74 17.92 -0.81
CA LEU A 250 14.81 19.33 -0.49
C LEU A 250 13.42 19.99 -0.46
N THR A 251 12.55 19.61 -1.38
CA THR A 251 11.17 20.11 -1.42
C THR A 251 10.36 19.63 -0.20
N LEU A 252 10.56 18.39 0.28
CA LEU A 252 9.94 17.90 1.52
C LEU A 252 10.50 18.62 2.77
N ILE A 253 11.79 18.97 2.76
CA ILE A 253 12.37 19.80 3.83
C ILE A 253 11.75 21.22 3.78
N ALA A 254 11.63 21.81 2.58
CA ALA A 254 10.98 23.10 2.41
C ALA A 254 9.50 23.05 2.86
N PHE A 255 8.79 21.96 2.57
CA PHE A 255 7.44 21.69 3.10
C PHE A 255 7.42 21.80 4.63
N CYS A 256 8.33 21.14 5.33
CA CYS A 256 8.39 21.23 6.80
C CYS A 256 8.63 22.67 7.29
N VAL A 257 9.46 23.46 6.58
CA VAL A 257 9.71 24.87 6.90
C VAL A 257 8.46 25.73 6.66
N ILE A 258 7.73 25.48 5.58
CA ILE A 258 6.46 26.15 5.26
C ILE A 258 5.43 25.88 6.36
N GLU A 259 5.25 24.62 6.75
CA GLU A 259 4.30 24.18 7.78
C GLU A 259 4.56 24.81 9.17
N ILE A 260 5.80 25.20 9.46
CA ILE A 260 6.14 25.88 10.73
C ILE A 260 5.74 27.37 10.67
N ARG A 261 5.68 27.98 9.47
CA ARG A 261 5.48 29.42 9.28
C ARG A 261 4.04 29.81 8.94
N VAL A 262 3.24 28.90 8.41
CA VAL A 262 1.84 29.16 8.00
C VAL A 262 0.93 29.18 9.22
N GLU A 263 -0.02 30.12 9.26
CA GLU A 263 -0.98 30.26 10.37
C GLU A 263 -1.91 29.04 10.53
N GLN A 264 -2.33 28.44 9.41
CA GLN A 264 -3.19 27.26 9.39
C GLN A 264 -2.52 26.11 8.61
N PRO A 265 -1.48 25.49 9.19
CA PRO A 265 -0.69 24.49 8.51
C PRO A 265 -1.51 23.24 8.18
N MET A 266 -1.17 22.55 7.07
CA MET A 266 -1.71 21.26 6.73
C MET A 266 -1.35 20.22 7.79
N PHE A 267 -0.07 20.23 8.21
CA PHE A 267 0.45 19.42 9.29
C PHE A 267 0.76 20.28 10.51
N HIS A 268 0.12 19.98 11.63
CA HIS A 268 0.43 20.63 12.90
C HIS A 268 1.73 20.03 13.48
N LEU A 269 2.88 20.44 12.97
CA LEU A 269 4.19 19.93 13.40
C LEU A 269 4.43 20.11 14.90
N SER A 270 3.74 21.06 15.54
CA SER A 270 3.75 21.22 16.99
C SER A 270 3.28 19.98 17.75
N LEU A 271 2.44 19.14 17.17
CA LEU A 271 1.98 17.88 17.78
C LEU A 271 3.12 16.87 17.97
N PHE A 272 4.18 16.95 17.17
CA PHE A 272 5.37 16.09 17.36
C PHE A 272 6.16 16.40 18.64
N LYS A 273 5.90 17.54 19.28
CA LYS A 273 6.44 17.80 20.64
C LYS A 273 5.81 16.86 21.69
N ILE A 274 4.62 16.32 21.40
CA ILE A 274 3.98 15.30 22.24
C ILE A 274 4.64 13.95 21.94
N ARG A 275 5.44 13.46 22.88
CA ARG A 275 6.22 12.22 22.73
C ARG A 275 5.39 11.03 22.27
N ALA A 276 4.18 10.86 22.83
CA ALA A 276 3.29 9.77 22.46
C ALA A 276 2.79 9.87 21.01
N PHE A 277 2.51 11.08 20.53
CA PHE A 277 2.13 11.35 19.15
C PHE A 277 3.28 11.09 18.18
N ALA A 278 4.46 11.64 18.46
CA ALA A 278 5.64 11.48 17.63
C ALA A 278 6.05 10.01 17.50
N ALA A 279 6.17 9.32 18.63
CA ALA A 279 6.56 7.91 18.66
C ALA A 279 5.51 7.00 17.97
N GLY A 280 4.22 7.28 18.17
CA GLY A 280 3.14 6.52 17.53
C GLY A 280 3.09 6.69 16.02
N ASN A 281 3.30 7.91 15.50
CA ASN A 281 3.37 8.15 14.05
C ASN A 281 4.66 7.60 13.42
N ALA A 282 5.80 7.69 14.11
CA ALA A 282 7.04 7.06 13.66
C ALA A 282 6.87 5.53 13.57
N ALA A 283 6.26 4.90 14.57
CA ALA A 283 5.95 3.48 14.55
C ALA A 283 5.00 3.12 13.41
N SER A 284 3.98 3.95 13.14
CA SER A 284 3.07 3.76 12.00
C SER A 284 3.80 3.84 10.66
N LEU A 285 4.71 4.81 10.49
CA LEU A 285 5.50 4.96 9.27
C LEU A 285 6.40 3.74 9.03
N PHE A 286 7.15 3.31 10.05
CA PHE A 286 8.03 2.14 9.95
C PHE A 286 7.23 0.86 9.66
N THR A 287 6.06 0.69 10.29
CA THR A 287 5.16 -0.43 10.02
C THR A 287 4.62 -0.39 8.57
N ALA A 288 4.25 0.78 8.07
CA ALA A 288 3.77 0.95 6.71
C ALA A 288 4.87 0.63 5.68
N ILE A 289 6.11 1.06 5.94
CA ILE A 289 7.27 0.74 5.11
C ILE A 289 7.53 -0.79 5.12
N SER A 290 7.54 -1.42 6.29
CA SER A 290 7.74 -2.88 6.38
C SER A 290 6.67 -3.66 5.63
N ARG A 291 5.39 -3.28 5.82
CA ARG A 291 4.23 -4.04 5.32
C ARG A 291 4.01 -3.90 3.81
N GLY A 292 4.11 -2.69 3.25
CA GLY A 292 3.76 -2.43 1.84
C GLY A 292 4.67 -3.20 0.88
N GLY A 293 5.99 -3.07 1.05
CA GLY A 293 6.96 -3.77 0.21
C GLY A 293 6.95 -5.27 0.43
N MET A 294 6.82 -5.73 1.69
CA MET A 294 6.70 -7.15 2.00
C MET A 294 5.52 -7.79 1.27
N GLN A 295 4.33 -7.20 1.35
CA GLN A 295 3.13 -7.76 0.70
C GLN A 295 3.33 -7.90 -0.81
N PHE A 296 3.94 -6.91 -1.45
CA PHE A 296 4.24 -6.96 -2.87
C PHE A 296 5.27 -8.06 -3.20
N MET A 297 6.33 -8.21 -2.39
CA MET A 297 7.32 -9.27 -2.58
C MET A 297 6.73 -10.67 -2.38
N LEU A 298 5.82 -10.87 -1.42
CA LEU A 298 5.13 -12.15 -1.24
C LEU A 298 4.28 -12.52 -2.47
N ILE A 299 3.63 -11.54 -3.09
CA ILE A 299 2.86 -11.76 -4.31
C ILE A 299 3.77 -12.17 -5.47
N ILE A 300 4.90 -11.47 -5.66
CA ILE A 300 5.89 -11.82 -6.69
C ILE A 300 6.47 -13.23 -6.43
N TRP A 301 6.79 -13.55 -5.18
CA TRP A 301 7.32 -14.87 -4.82
C TRP A 301 6.33 -15.99 -5.15
N LEU A 302 5.07 -15.83 -4.78
CA LEU A 302 4.03 -16.81 -5.08
C LEU A 302 3.75 -16.91 -6.59
N GLN A 303 3.44 -15.80 -7.26
CA GLN A 303 3.04 -15.83 -8.68
C GLN A 303 4.21 -16.09 -9.64
N GLY A 304 5.37 -15.52 -9.37
CA GLY A 304 6.51 -15.60 -10.28
C GLY A 304 7.38 -16.84 -10.11
N ILE A 305 7.39 -17.46 -8.93
CA ILE A 305 8.31 -18.55 -8.61
C ILE A 305 7.59 -19.77 -8.06
N TRP A 306 6.95 -19.66 -6.90
CA TRP A 306 6.47 -20.83 -6.17
C TRP A 306 5.34 -21.57 -6.89
N LEU A 307 4.30 -20.88 -7.34
CA LEU A 307 3.16 -21.49 -8.04
C LEU A 307 3.56 -22.16 -9.38
N PRO A 308 4.36 -21.50 -10.26
CA PRO A 308 4.86 -22.16 -11.47
C PRO A 308 5.68 -23.41 -11.19
N LEU A 309 6.53 -23.42 -10.14
CA LEU A 309 7.30 -24.59 -9.71
C LEU A 309 6.41 -25.75 -9.23
N HIS A 310 5.19 -25.44 -8.75
CA HIS A 310 4.21 -26.46 -8.31
C HIS A 310 3.17 -26.82 -9.38
N GLY A 311 3.44 -26.47 -10.65
CA GLY A 311 2.63 -26.89 -11.80
C GLY A 311 1.39 -26.05 -12.07
N TYR A 312 1.18 -24.92 -11.37
CA TYR A 312 0.06 -24.01 -11.66
C TYR A 312 0.26 -23.29 -12.99
N ASN A 313 -0.84 -23.10 -13.72
CA ASN A 313 -0.82 -22.28 -14.93
C ASN A 313 -0.70 -20.79 -14.58
N TYR A 314 -0.01 -20.03 -15.42
CA TYR A 314 0.21 -18.59 -15.17
C TYR A 314 -1.10 -17.79 -15.07
N GLU A 315 -2.16 -18.20 -15.75
CA GLU A 315 -3.48 -17.59 -15.66
C GLU A 315 -4.12 -17.80 -14.28
N GLU A 316 -3.81 -18.91 -13.61
CA GLU A 316 -4.35 -19.28 -12.30
C GLU A 316 -3.53 -18.70 -11.13
N THR A 317 -2.27 -18.31 -11.37
CA THR A 317 -1.38 -17.85 -10.29
C THR A 317 -1.93 -16.65 -9.51
N PRO A 318 -2.64 -15.67 -10.09
CA PRO A 318 -3.24 -14.58 -9.31
C PRO A 318 -4.26 -15.07 -8.28
N LEU A 319 -5.15 -15.99 -8.67
CA LEU A 319 -6.16 -16.54 -7.75
C LEU A 319 -5.51 -17.30 -6.60
N TRP A 320 -4.62 -18.23 -6.92
CA TRP A 320 -3.97 -19.07 -5.91
C TRP A 320 -3.05 -18.26 -5.00
N ALA A 321 -2.35 -17.24 -5.53
CA ALA A 321 -1.58 -16.33 -4.69
C ALA A 321 -2.47 -15.57 -3.71
N GLY A 322 -3.66 -15.10 -4.15
CA GLY A 322 -4.64 -14.49 -3.27
C GLY A 322 -5.11 -15.43 -2.16
N ILE A 323 -5.42 -16.70 -2.50
CA ILE A 323 -5.85 -17.73 -1.55
C ILE A 323 -4.71 -18.08 -0.58
N TYR A 324 -3.49 -18.26 -1.07
CA TYR A 324 -2.35 -18.62 -0.23
C TYR A 324 -1.87 -17.48 0.69
N LEU A 325 -2.28 -16.24 0.44
CA LEU A 325 -2.08 -15.11 1.34
C LEU A 325 -3.18 -14.95 2.40
N LEU A 326 -4.25 -15.78 2.38
CA LEU A 326 -5.33 -15.75 3.38
C LEU A 326 -4.84 -15.78 4.84
N PRO A 327 -3.87 -16.63 5.23
CA PRO A 327 -3.43 -16.68 6.61
C PRO A 327 -2.94 -15.33 7.15
N LEU A 328 -2.29 -14.50 6.31
CA LEU A 328 -1.88 -13.15 6.68
C LEU A 328 -3.08 -12.30 7.14
N THR A 329 -4.17 -12.36 6.37
CA THR A 329 -5.37 -11.58 6.66
C THR A 329 -6.14 -12.14 7.85
N VAL A 330 -6.25 -13.46 7.96
CA VAL A 330 -6.90 -14.12 9.11
C VAL A 330 -6.17 -13.76 10.40
N GLY A 331 -4.84 -13.83 10.42
CA GLY A 331 -4.03 -13.42 11.57
C GLY A 331 -4.33 -11.98 11.98
N PHE A 332 -4.41 -11.06 11.01
CA PHE A 332 -4.74 -9.66 11.28
C PHE A 332 -6.16 -9.47 11.82
N LEU A 333 -7.16 -10.12 11.20
CA LEU A 333 -8.58 -10.00 11.59
C LEU A 333 -8.85 -10.56 12.99
N VAL A 334 -8.14 -11.61 13.39
CA VAL A 334 -8.27 -12.21 14.73
C VAL A 334 -7.56 -11.32 15.77
N ALA A 335 -6.33 -10.96 15.50
CA ALA A 335 -5.51 -10.24 16.48
C ALA A 335 -5.89 -8.77 16.66
N GLY A 336 -6.42 -8.09 15.62
CA GLY A 336 -6.78 -6.68 15.67
C GLY A 336 -7.85 -6.34 16.72
N PRO A 337 -9.06 -6.91 16.64
CA PRO A 337 -10.11 -6.67 17.63
C PRO A 337 -9.70 -7.13 19.03
N LEU A 338 -9.03 -8.27 19.14
CA LEU A 338 -8.56 -8.81 20.42
C LEU A 338 -7.58 -7.85 21.10
N SER A 339 -6.60 -7.34 20.35
CA SER A 339 -5.62 -6.38 20.88
C SER A 339 -6.24 -5.06 21.25
N GLY A 340 -7.21 -4.56 20.48
CA GLY A 340 -7.96 -3.35 20.81
C GLY A 340 -8.61 -3.47 22.18
N HIS A 341 -9.37 -4.53 22.40
CA HIS A 341 -10.05 -4.77 23.68
C HIS A 341 -9.08 -4.99 24.86
N LEU A 342 -8.01 -5.74 24.66
CA LEU A 342 -7.04 -6.02 25.70
C LEU A 342 -6.16 -4.79 26.01
N SER A 343 -5.86 -3.96 25.02
CA SER A 343 -5.05 -2.77 25.21
C SER A 343 -5.74 -1.69 26.04
N ASP A 344 -7.07 -1.67 26.06
CA ASP A 344 -7.84 -0.76 26.93
C ASP A 344 -7.60 -1.06 28.42
N ARG A 345 -7.35 -2.34 28.75
CA ARG A 345 -7.10 -2.80 30.13
C ARG A 345 -5.63 -2.80 30.53
N HIS A 346 -4.73 -3.19 29.63
CA HIS A 346 -3.31 -3.42 29.93
C HIS A 346 -2.37 -2.38 29.30
N GLY A 347 -2.92 -1.41 28.57
CA GLY A 347 -2.16 -0.36 27.88
C GLY A 347 -1.66 -0.76 26.49
N ALA A 348 -1.63 0.20 25.57
CA ALA A 348 -1.31 0.00 24.16
C ALA A 348 0.17 -0.37 23.91
N ARG A 349 1.10 -0.01 24.82
CA ARG A 349 2.55 -0.15 24.64
C ARG A 349 2.97 -1.61 24.44
N ALA A 350 2.53 -2.51 25.30
CA ALA A 350 2.92 -3.91 25.27
C ALA A 350 2.43 -4.63 24.00
N PHE A 351 1.17 -4.37 23.60
CA PHE A 351 0.58 -4.97 22.41
C PHE A 351 1.23 -4.43 21.13
N ALA A 352 1.42 -3.12 21.04
CA ALA A 352 2.02 -2.52 19.85
C ALA A 352 3.49 -2.95 19.67
N SER A 353 4.31 -2.93 20.73
CA SER A 353 5.70 -3.37 20.63
C SER A 353 5.82 -4.89 20.41
N GLY A 354 5.05 -5.69 21.17
CA GLY A 354 5.03 -7.15 21.02
C GLY A 354 4.54 -7.59 19.64
N GLY A 355 3.53 -6.91 19.10
CA GLY A 355 3.04 -7.15 17.73
C GLY A 355 4.12 -6.93 16.68
N MET A 356 4.91 -5.86 16.79
CA MET A 356 5.99 -5.58 15.82
C MET A 356 7.19 -6.53 15.98
N VAL A 357 7.49 -6.98 17.19
CA VAL A 357 8.47 -8.06 17.42
C VAL A 357 7.97 -9.36 16.76
N LEU A 358 6.70 -9.69 16.92
CA LEU A 358 6.09 -10.87 16.29
C LEU A 358 6.16 -10.80 14.76
N CYS A 359 5.91 -9.62 14.16
CA CYS A 359 6.14 -9.38 12.73
C CYS A 359 7.60 -9.64 12.34
N GLY A 360 8.55 -9.11 13.10
CA GLY A 360 9.98 -9.32 12.86
C GLY A 360 10.37 -10.80 12.92
N LEU A 361 9.83 -11.56 13.88
CA LEU A 361 10.07 -13.01 14.00
C LEU A 361 9.46 -13.79 12.81
N GLY A 362 8.25 -13.43 12.39
CA GLY A 362 7.63 -14.03 11.21
C GLY A 362 8.43 -13.77 9.93
N LEU A 363 8.93 -12.52 9.74
CA LEU A 363 9.81 -12.16 8.63
C LEU A 363 11.16 -12.89 8.67
N LEU A 364 11.74 -13.04 9.86
CA LEU A 364 12.96 -13.83 10.05
C LEU A 364 12.71 -15.30 9.68
N GLY A 365 11.58 -15.86 10.06
CA GLY A 365 11.18 -17.20 9.63
C GLY A 365 11.07 -17.32 8.12
N LEU A 366 10.44 -16.33 7.43
CA LEU A 366 10.36 -16.31 5.96
C LEU A 366 11.72 -16.22 5.29
N LEU A 367 12.70 -15.59 5.93
CA LEU A 367 14.06 -15.48 5.44
C LEU A 367 14.82 -16.81 5.52
N LEU A 368 14.46 -17.66 6.48
CA LEU A 368 15.11 -18.96 6.71
C LEU A 368 14.53 -20.10 5.86
N ILE A 369 13.32 -19.97 5.31
CA ILE A 369 12.74 -20.99 4.45
C ILE A 369 13.28 -20.88 3.01
N PRO A 370 13.46 -22.00 2.27
CA PRO A 370 13.89 -22.00 0.89
C PRO A 370 12.83 -21.36 -0.02
N THR A 371 13.21 -20.90 -1.21
CA THR A 371 12.26 -20.34 -2.19
C THR A 371 11.19 -21.33 -2.63
N ASN A 372 11.51 -22.62 -2.64
CA ASN A 372 10.56 -23.73 -2.85
C ASN A 372 10.16 -24.33 -1.51
N PHE A 373 9.38 -23.61 -0.74
CA PHE A 373 8.98 -23.94 0.63
C PHE A 373 7.79 -24.91 0.70
N GLY A 374 7.64 -25.58 1.85
CA GLY A 374 6.38 -26.25 2.19
C GLY A 374 5.35 -25.23 2.66
N TYR A 375 4.16 -25.23 2.06
CA TYR A 375 3.13 -24.22 2.32
C TYR A 375 2.73 -24.06 3.80
N VAL A 376 2.71 -25.13 4.57
CA VAL A 376 2.31 -25.09 6.00
C VAL A 376 3.20 -24.12 6.79
N TRP A 377 4.50 -24.17 6.58
CA TRP A 377 5.46 -23.26 7.24
C TRP A 377 5.29 -21.82 6.77
N PHE A 378 5.17 -21.63 5.47
CA PHE A 378 4.90 -20.30 4.90
C PHE A 378 3.59 -19.73 5.44
N GLY A 379 2.50 -20.50 5.42
CA GLY A 379 1.19 -20.10 5.92
C GLY A 379 1.22 -19.72 7.41
N ALA A 380 1.92 -20.49 8.23
CA ALA A 380 2.09 -20.19 9.66
C ALA A 380 2.88 -18.90 9.89
N LEU A 381 3.96 -18.67 9.14
CA LEU A 381 4.79 -17.47 9.26
C LEU A 381 4.03 -16.20 8.83
N ILE A 382 3.31 -16.24 7.71
CA ILE A 382 2.52 -15.08 7.28
C ILE A 382 1.31 -14.84 8.20
N PHE A 383 0.73 -15.88 8.79
CA PHE A 383 -0.28 -15.74 9.86
C PHE A 383 0.30 -14.97 11.05
N LEU A 384 1.51 -15.32 11.51
CA LEU A 384 2.19 -14.61 12.60
C LEU A 384 2.44 -13.13 12.25
N ILE A 385 2.85 -12.84 11.03
CA ILE A 385 3.04 -11.46 10.54
C ILE A 385 1.71 -10.70 10.55
N GLY A 386 0.65 -11.35 10.09
CA GLY A 386 -0.71 -10.79 10.13
C GLY A 386 -1.17 -10.50 11.55
N ALA A 387 -1.03 -11.47 12.44
CA ALA A 387 -1.37 -11.33 13.86
C ALA A 387 -0.56 -10.20 14.53
N GLY A 388 0.75 -10.15 14.30
CA GLY A 388 1.62 -9.08 14.80
C GLY A 388 1.18 -7.69 14.31
N SER A 389 0.81 -7.57 13.03
CA SER A 389 0.29 -6.32 12.46
C SER A 389 -1.05 -5.92 13.10
N GLY A 390 -1.93 -6.88 13.36
CA GLY A 390 -3.20 -6.66 14.07
C GLY A 390 -2.98 -6.20 15.52
N LEU A 391 -2.05 -6.85 16.23
CA LEU A 391 -1.66 -6.47 17.60
C LEU A 391 -1.11 -5.03 17.68
N PHE A 392 -0.50 -4.54 16.60
CA PHE A 392 0.06 -3.20 16.53
C PHE A 392 -0.99 -2.12 16.20
N LEU A 393 -1.77 -2.32 15.13
CA LEU A 393 -2.50 -1.21 14.47
C LEU A 393 -3.57 -0.59 15.36
N ALA A 394 -4.43 -1.40 15.99
CA ALA A 394 -5.54 -0.89 16.79
C ALA A 394 -5.05 -0.16 18.05
N PRO A 395 -4.17 -0.74 18.90
CA PRO A 395 -3.65 -0.05 20.07
C PRO A 395 -2.82 1.19 19.74
N ASN A 396 -2.04 1.16 18.65
CA ASN A 396 -1.23 2.30 18.23
C ASN A 396 -2.10 3.49 17.81
N SER A 397 -3.14 3.23 16.96
CA SER A 397 -4.05 4.26 16.49
C SER A 397 -4.81 4.92 17.65
N ALA A 398 -5.33 4.10 18.58
CA ALA A 398 -6.02 4.61 19.79
C ALA A 398 -5.08 5.47 20.63
N ALA A 399 -3.85 5.04 20.88
CA ALA A 399 -2.90 5.78 21.69
C ALA A 399 -2.45 7.10 21.03
N VAL A 400 -2.29 7.13 19.70
CA VAL A 400 -1.99 8.37 18.95
C VAL A 400 -3.13 9.37 19.10
N MET A 401 -4.39 8.91 18.90
CA MET A 401 -5.56 9.80 19.01
C MET A 401 -5.82 10.30 20.44
N ASN A 402 -5.58 9.47 21.46
CA ASN A 402 -5.76 9.84 22.86
C ASN A 402 -4.64 10.76 23.38
N SER A 403 -3.52 10.87 22.67
CA SER A 403 -2.39 11.73 23.06
C SER A 403 -2.57 13.20 22.69
N VAL A 404 -3.57 13.54 21.88
CA VAL A 404 -3.78 14.89 21.36
C VAL A 404 -5.09 15.50 21.87
N PRO A 405 -5.17 16.85 22.01
CA PRO A 405 -6.39 17.56 22.37
C PRO A 405 -7.54 17.26 21.41
N ALA A 406 -8.79 17.29 21.90
CA ALA A 406 -9.97 16.93 21.15
C ALA A 406 -10.18 17.76 19.88
N ASP A 407 -9.86 19.06 19.93
CA ASP A 407 -9.93 20.01 18.82
C ASP A 407 -8.93 19.71 17.71
N LYS A 408 -7.82 18.99 17.98
CA LYS A 408 -6.76 18.65 17.03
C LYS A 408 -6.79 17.20 16.54
N ARG A 409 -7.72 16.36 17.04
CA ARG A 409 -7.81 14.93 16.65
C ARG A 409 -8.05 14.73 15.16
N GLY A 410 -8.81 15.63 14.50
CA GLY A 410 -9.03 15.57 13.05
C GLY A 410 -7.72 15.75 12.26
N ALA A 411 -6.93 16.78 12.59
CA ALA A 411 -5.63 17.01 11.98
C ALA A 411 -4.66 15.85 12.26
N ALA A 412 -4.63 15.36 13.50
CA ALA A 412 -3.79 14.23 13.91
C ALA A 412 -4.12 12.94 13.12
N SER A 413 -5.42 12.67 12.90
CA SER A 413 -5.87 11.52 12.10
C SER A 413 -5.45 11.65 10.62
N GLY A 414 -5.60 12.85 10.04
CA GLY A 414 -5.15 13.13 8.68
C GLY A 414 -3.64 12.92 8.53
N MET A 415 -2.84 13.44 9.46
CA MET A 415 -1.40 13.25 9.48
C MET A 415 -1.02 11.77 9.58
N ALA A 416 -1.64 11.00 10.48
CA ALA A 416 -1.39 9.58 10.63
C ALA A 416 -1.73 8.81 9.34
N ALA A 417 -2.85 9.13 8.68
CA ALA A 417 -3.24 8.53 7.41
C ALA A 417 -2.23 8.86 6.30
N THR A 418 -1.74 10.09 6.23
CA THR A 418 -0.71 10.48 5.26
C THR A 418 0.60 9.73 5.49
N PHE A 419 1.08 9.60 6.74
CA PHE A 419 2.28 8.82 7.04
C PHE A 419 2.13 7.35 6.65
N MET A 420 0.98 6.75 6.91
CA MET A 420 0.71 5.36 6.50
C MET A 420 0.72 5.21 4.97
N ASN A 421 -0.01 6.05 4.25
CA ASN A 421 -0.10 5.96 2.80
C ASN A 421 1.25 6.28 2.12
N ALA A 422 1.93 7.36 2.54
CA ALA A 422 3.25 7.71 2.03
C ALA A 422 4.28 6.60 2.32
N GLY A 423 4.25 6.04 3.54
CA GLY A 423 5.11 4.92 3.92
C GLY A 423 4.88 3.69 3.03
N MET A 424 3.63 3.33 2.74
CA MET A 424 3.30 2.21 1.85
C MET A 424 3.81 2.45 0.42
N VAL A 425 3.62 3.65 -0.13
CA VAL A 425 4.07 3.98 -1.48
C VAL A 425 5.60 3.97 -1.58
N LEU A 426 6.28 4.63 -0.65
CA LEU A 426 7.75 4.62 -0.57
C LEU A 426 8.30 3.20 -0.42
N SER A 427 7.62 2.37 0.37
CA SER A 427 7.99 0.99 0.60
C SER A 427 8.06 0.17 -0.68
N ILE A 428 7.04 0.27 -1.54
CA ILE A 428 7.01 -0.47 -2.81
C ILE A 428 8.25 -0.11 -3.66
N GLY A 429 8.55 1.17 -3.82
CA GLY A 429 9.70 1.64 -4.58
C GLY A 429 11.03 1.18 -3.97
N VAL A 430 11.22 1.37 -2.67
CA VAL A 430 12.47 1.00 -1.96
C VAL A 430 12.69 -0.51 -1.96
N PHE A 431 11.69 -1.30 -1.62
CA PHE A 431 11.81 -2.76 -1.57
C PHE A 431 12.08 -3.34 -2.96
N PHE A 432 11.40 -2.81 -3.96
CA PHE A 432 11.64 -3.23 -5.33
C PHE A 432 13.05 -2.88 -5.80
N SER A 433 13.53 -1.69 -5.48
CA SER A 433 14.89 -1.25 -5.76
C SER A 433 15.95 -2.17 -5.12
N LEU A 434 15.76 -2.52 -3.85
CA LEU A 434 16.66 -3.43 -3.13
C LEU A 434 16.59 -4.85 -3.70
N MET A 435 15.42 -5.32 -4.11
CA MET A 435 15.25 -6.61 -4.77
C MET A 435 16.05 -6.66 -6.07
N VAL A 436 15.90 -5.63 -6.92
CA VAL A 436 16.64 -5.52 -8.18
C VAL A 436 18.15 -5.44 -7.92
N ALA A 437 18.59 -4.72 -6.90
CA ALA A 437 20.00 -4.66 -6.51
C ALA A 437 20.55 -6.05 -6.12
N GLY A 438 19.77 -6.82 -5.34
CA GLY A 438 20.11 -8.19 -4.97
C GLY A 438 20.18 -9.13 -6.17
N LEU A 439 19.20 -9.04 -7.09
CA LEU A 439 19.20 -9.83 -8.30
C LEU A 439 20.39 -9.51 -9.22
N SER A 440 20.72 -8.23 -9.39
CA SER A 440 21.75 -7.80 -10.35
C SER A 440 23.13 -8.39 -10.06
N SER A 441 23.41 -8.79 -8.82
CA SER A 441 24.71 -9.38 -8.44
C SER A 441 24.88 -10.83 -8.87
N THR A 442 23.80 -11.61 -8.98
CA THR A 442 23.87 -13.06 -9.18
C THR A 442 23.16 -13.55 -10.45
N LEU A 443 22.13 -12.82 -10.90
CA LEU A 443 21.28 -13.23 -12.02
C LEU A 443 22.02 -13.42 -13.35
N PRO A 444 22.95 -12.53 -13.78
CA PRO A 444 23.68 -12.69 -15.04
C PRO A 444 24.46 -14.01 -15.11
N HIS A 445 25.14 -14.33 -14.03
CA HIS A 445 25.91 -15.58 -13.93
C HIS A 445 24.99 -16.81 -13.94
N THR A 446 23.89 -16.77 -13.17
CA THR A 446 22.95 -17.90 -13.07
C THR A 446 22.25 -18.18 -14.39
N LEU A 447 21.81 -17.14 -15.11
CA LEU A 447 21.20 -17.29 -16.44
C LEU A 447 22.21 -17.86 -17.45
N THR A 448 23.42 -17.27 -17.53
CA THR A 448 24.44 -17.70 -18.47
C THR A 448 24.85 -19.15 -18.21
N SER A 449 25.13 -19.52 -16.97
CA SER A 449 25.54 -20.88 -16.61
C SER A 449 24.44 -21.92 -16.83
N GLY A 450 23.19 -21.60 -16.41
CA GLY A 450 22.06 -22.50 -16.61
C GLY A 450 21.76 -22.77 -18.09
N LEU A 451 21.82 -21.74 -18.94
CA LEU A 451 21.60 -21.88 -20.38
C LEU A 451 22.73 -22.69 -21.07
N THR A 452 23.98 -22.43 -20.71
CA THR A 452 25.14 -23.17 -21.28
C THR A 452 25.12 -24.63 -20.86
N GLN A 453 24.69 -24.97 -19.64
CA GLN A 453 24.52 -26.36 -19.19
C GLN A 453 23.52 -27.15 -20.05
N HIS A 454 22.55 -26.46 -20.66
CA HIS A 454 21.57 -27.07 -21.56
C HIS A 454 21.91 -26.93 -23.05
N GLY A 455 23.19 -26.63 -23.36
CA GLY A 455 23.70 -26.62 -24.71
C GLY A 455 23.45 -25.33 -25.52
N VAL A 456 23.00 -24.25 -24.88
CA VAL A 456 22.88 -22.94 -25.54
C VAL A 456 24.29 -22.38 -25.78
N PRO A 457 24.64 -21.90 -26.99
CA PRO A 457 25.92 -21.30 -27.28
C PRO A 457 26.26 -20.16 -26.32
N SER A 458 27.51 -20.09 -25.88
CA SER A 458 27.96 -19.14 -24.86
C SER A 458 27.68 -17.67 -25.19
N GLY A 459 27.79 -17.28 -26.47
CA GLY A 459 27.47 -15.91 -26.91
C GLY A 459 26.00 -15.56 -26.74
N VAL A 460 25.07 -16.50 -27.06
CA VAL A 460 23.62 -16.30 -26.88
C VAL A 460 23.26 -16.36 -25.40
N ALA A 461 23.88 -17.27 -24.64
CA ALA A 461 23.64 -17.35 -23.19
C ALA A 461 24.11 -16.08 -22.46
N GLN A 462 25.19 -15.44 -22.87
CA GLN A 462 25.68 -14.17 -22.34
C GLN A 462 24.72 -13.01 -22.67
N GLN A 463 24.17 -12.98 -23.90
CA GLN A 463 23.15 -11.97 -24.26
C GLN A 463 21.89 -12.08 -23.39
N LEU A 464 21.41 -13.29 -23.12
CA LEU A 464 20.30 -13.54 -22.20
C LEU A 464 20.66 -13.21 -20.74
N GLY A 465 21.90 -13.51 -20.33
CA GLY A 465 22.43 -13.14 -19.03
C GLY A 465 22.55 -11.62 -18.82
N ALA A 466 22.69 -10.85 -19.90
CA ALA A 466 22.76 -9.39 -19.86
C ALA A 466 21.38 -8.69 -19.82
N LEU A 467 20.27 -9.45 -19.79
CA LEU A 467 18.93 -8.87 -19.63
C LEU A 467 18.84 -8.04 -18.35
N PRO A 468 18.13 -6.89 -18.39
CA PRO A 468 17.92 -6.09 -17.20
C PRO A 468 17.26 -6.90 -16.08
N PRO A 469 17.84 -6.95 -14.86
CA PRO A 469 17.29 -7.72 -13.75
C PRO A 469 15.86 -7.34 -13.40
N VAL A 470 15.51 -6.07 -13.56
CA VAL A 470 14.17 -5.54 -13.33
C VAL A 470 13.17 -6.15 -14.33
N GLY A 471 13.49 -6.17 -15.62
CA GLY A 471 12.64 -6.78 -16.66
C GLY A 471 12.50 -8.29 -16.48
N THR A 472 13.60 -8.95 -16.10
CA THR A 472 13.62 -10.39 -15.85
C THR A 472 12.73 -10.80 -14.67
N LEU A 473 12.76 -10.03 -13.57
CA LEU A 473 11.89 -10.25 -12.41
C LEU A 473 10.41 -10.09 -12.78
N PHE A 474 10.09 -9.05 -13.53
CA PHE A 474 8.72 -8.82 -13.97
C PHE A 474 8.27 -9.83 -15.03
N ALA A 475 9.16 -10.29 -15.91
CA ALA A 475 8.85 -11.38 -16.84
C ALA A 475 8.38 -12.62 -16.09
N ALA A 476 9.10 -13.02 -15.03
CA ALA A 476 8.68 -14.13 -14.18
C ALA A 476 7.32 -13.87 -13.50
N PHE A 477 7.14 -12.69 -12.91
CA PHE A 477 5.90 -12.30 -12.25
C PHE A 477 4.70 -12.27 -13.20
N LEU A 478 4.89 -11.80 -14.43
CA LEU A 478 3.84 -11.71 -15.45
C LEU A 478 3.60 -13.04 -16.18
N GLY A 479 4.40 -14.08 -15.87
CA GLY A 479 4.30 -15.37 -16.52
C GLY A 479 4.86 -15.40 -17.95
N TYR A 480 5.78 -14.49 -18.25
CA TYR A 480 6.46 -14.43 -19.53
C TYR A 480 7.77 -15.21 -19.48
N ASN A 481 7.99 -16.14 -20.42
CA ASN A 481 9.26 -16.87 -20.50
C ASN A 481 10.20 -16.18 -21.48
N PRO A 482 11.18 -15.37 -21.01
CA PRO A 482 12.11 -14.65 -21.88
C PRO A 482 13.04 -15.60 -22.65
N ILE A 483 13.32 -16.78 -22.11
CA ILE A 483 14.20 -17.78 -22.75
C ILE A 483 13.59 -18.23 -24.06
N GLN A 484 12.34 -18.64 -24.04
CA GLN A 484 11.63 -19.09 -25.26
C GLN A 484 11.53 -17.97 -26.31
N SER A 485 11.12 -16.78 -25.91
CA SER A 485 10.92 -15.67 -26.84
C SER A 485 12.22 -15.17 -27.47
N MET A 486 13.35 -15.26 -26.78
CA MET A 486 14.64 -14.80 -27.28
C MET A 486 15.41 -15.90 -28.03
N LEU A 487 15.25 -17.17 -27.65
CA LEU A 487 15.90 -18.28 -28.36
C LEU A 487 15.16 -18.69 -29.65
N ALA A 488 13.85 -18.53 -29.72
CA ALA A 488 13.08 -18.92 -30.92
C ALA A 488 13.55 -18.20 -32.19
N PRO A 489 13.77 -16.86 -32.20
CA PRO A 489 14.27 -16.16 -33.40
C PRO A 489 15.68 -16.52 -33.81
N THR A 490 16.53 -16.99 -32.87
CA THR A 490 17.94 -17.33 -33.16
C THR A 490 18.11 -18.70 -33.81
N GLY A 491 17.06 -19.52 -33.89
CA GLY A 491 17.13 -20.90 -34.38
C GLY A 491 17.88 -21.87 -33.46
N VAL A 492 18.41 -21.42 -32.32
CA VAL A 492 19.20 -22.25 -31.38
C VAL A 492 18.37 -23.43 -30.88
N LEU A 493 17.06 -23.24 -30.63
CA LEU A 493 16.18 -24.30 -30.13
C LEU A 493 16.09 -25.51 -31.07
N THR A 494 16.25 -25.31 -32.38
CA THR A 494 16.20 -26.39 -33.38
C THR A 494 17.51 -27.22 -33.44
N HIS A 495 18.60 -26.67 -32.92
CA HIS A 495 19.92 -27.33 -32.85
C HIS A 495 20.19 -28.02 -31.51
N LEU A 496 19.32 -27.81 -30.51
CA LEU A 496 19.41 -28.48 -29.21
C LEU A 496 18.80 -29.89 -29.26
N SER A 497 19.21 -30.74 -28.30
CA SER A 497 18.52 -32.00 -28.09
C SER A 497 17.06 -31.74 -27.74
N PRO A 498 16.10 -32.60 -28.17
CA PRO A 498 14.67 -32.42 -27.84
C PRO A 498 14.41 -32.28 -26.34
N ALA A 499 15.19 -33.00 -25.50
CA ALA A 499 15.08 -32.91 -24.05
C ALA A 499 15.50 -31.52 -23.51
N ASN A 500 16.60 -30.97 -23.99
CA ASN A 500 17.08 -29.64 -23.59
C ASN A 500 16.14 -28.54 -24.09
N ALA A 501 15.66 -28.61 -25.33
CA ALA A 501 14.71 -27.67 -25.89
C ALA A 501 13.39 -27.67 -25.06
N HIS A 502 12.86 -28.85 -24.72
CA HIS A 502 11.67 -28.99 -23.88
C HIS A 502 11.90 -28.44 -22.46
N THR A 503 13.08 -28.66 -21.86
CA THR A 503 13.41 -28.11 -20.54
C THR A 503 13.46 -26.59 -20.58
N LEU A 504 14.19 -25.99 -21.52
CA LEU A 504 14.38 -24.54 -21.64
C LEU A 504 13.07 -23.78 -21.92
N THR A 505 12.16 -24.39 -22.69
CA THR A 505 10.85 -23.81 -23.00
C THR A 505 9.79 -24.16 -21.95
N GLY A 506 10.12 -25.07 -21.02
CA GLY A 506 9.24 -25.49 -19.94
C GLY A 506 8.88 -24.34 -18.99
N ARG A 507 7.66 -24.38 -18.45
CA ARG A 507 7.13 -23.32 -17.56
C ARG A 507 7.88 -23.20 -16.25
N SER A 508 8.48 -24.25 -15.73
CA SER A 508 9.16 -24.30 -14.44
C SER A 508 10.64 -23.92 -14.51
N TYR A 509 11.27 -24.00 -15.70
CA TYR A 509 12.71 -23.82 -15.84
C TYR A 509 13.16 -22.39 -15.52
N PHE A 510 12.49 -21.39 -16.10
CA PHE A 510 12.82 -19.99 -15.84
C PHE A 510 12.59 -19.58 -14.38
N PRO A 511 11.45 -19.89 -13.74
CA PRO A 511 11.28 -19.71 -12.29
C PRO A 511 12.33 -20.44 -11.44
N GLN A 512 12.74 -21.65 -11.85
CA GLN A 512 13.80 -22.40 -11.15
C GLN A 512 15.14 -21.70 -11.23
N LEU A 513 15.55 -21.20 -12.40
CA LEU A 513 16.78 -20.41 -12.54
C LEU A 513 16.76 -19.13 -11.71
N LEU A 514 15.59 -18.48 -11.66
CA LEU A 514 15.42 -17.23 -10.92
C LEU A 514 15.39 -17.43 -9.41
N SER A 515 15.05 -18.61 -8.91
CA SER A 515 14.81 -18.88 -7.49
C SER A 515 16.00 -18.53 -6.59
N GLY A 516 17.24 -18.84 -7.00
CA GLY A 516 18.47 -18.52 -6.27
C GLY A 516 18.73 -17.01 -6.17
N PRO A 517 18.85 -16.31 -7.31
CA PRO A 517 18.96 -14.84 -7.34
C PRO A 517 17.82 -14.14 -6.59
N PHE A 518 16.58 -14.63 -6.72
CA PHE A 518 15.44 -14.08 -6.02
C PHE A 518 15.56 -14.23 -4.50
N HIS A 519 16.00 -15.39 -4.01
CA HIS A 519 16.27 -15.60 -2.59
C HIS A 519 17.29 -14.60 -2.04
N HIS A 520 18.36 -14.36 -2.79
CA HIS A 520 19.36 -13.35 -2.41
C HIS A 520 18.75 -11.95 -2.28
N GLY A 521 17.89 -11.56 -3.23
CA GLY A 521 17.12 -10.32 -3.15
C GLY A 521 16.16 -10.28 -1.95
N LEU A 522 15.46 -11.40 -1.66
CA LEU A 522 14.56 -11.50 -0.50
C LEU A 522 15.30 -11.32 0.82
N VAL A 523 16.53 -11.84 0.95
CA VAL A 523 17.37 -11.64 2.15
C VAL A 523 17.55 -10.15 2.43
N ILE A 524 17.90 -9.36 1.42
CA ILE A 524 18.10 -7.92 1.56
C ILE A 524 16.79 -7.22 1.94
N VAL A 525 15.72 -7.52 1.22
CA VAL A 525 14.42 -6.90 1.39
C VAL A 525 13.80 -7.23 2.75
N PHE A 526 13.80 -8.50 3.14
CA PHE A 526 13.23 -8.91 4.44
C PHE A 526 14.10 -8.47 5.61
N SER A 527 15.43 -8.35 5.45
CA SER A 527 16.30 -7.75 6.45
C SER A 527 15.91 -6.29 6.73
N LEU A 528 15.63 -5.50 5.68
CA LEU A 528 15.10 -4.14 5.87
C LEU A 528 13.70 -4.17 6.54
N ALA A 529 12.82 -5.08 6.15
CA ALA A 529 11.50 -5.20 6.76
C ALA A 529 11.57 -5.55 8.26
N ILE A 530 12.49 -6.45 8.64
CA ILE A 530 12.79 -6.79 10.04
C ILE A 530 13.30 -5.55 10.78
N LEU A 531 14.28 -4.84 10.20
CA LEU A 531 14.81 -3.60 10.79
C LEU A 531 13.71 -2.56 11.02
N MET A 532 12.82 -2.35 10.04
CA MET A 532 11.68 -1.44 10.17
C MET A 532 10.69 -1.92 11.25
N SER A 533 10.43 -3.22 11.33
CA SER A 533 9.55 -3.78 12.38
C SER A 533 10.16 -3.59 13.78
N LEU A 534 11.46 -3.80 13.94
CA LEU A 534 12.16 -3.56 15.20
C LEU A 534 12.20 -2.06 15.55
N ALA A 535 12.40 -1.19 14.56
CA ALA A 535 12.33 0.27 14.75
C ALA A 535 10.92 0.71 15.19
N ALA A 536 9.86 0.12 14.62
CA ALA A 536 8.49 0.35 15.03
C ALA A 536 8.22 -0.14 16.46
N ALA A 537 8.75 -1.32 16.83
CA ALA A 537 8.69 -1.84 18.19
C ALA A 537 9.38 -0.91 19.17
N LEU A 538 10.59 -0.45 18.84
CA LEU A 538 11.36 0.49 19.66
C LEU A 538 10.61 1.82 19.82
N ALA A 539 10.11 2.40 18.75
CA ALA A 539 9.30 3.61 18.78
C ALA A 539 8.08 3.44 19.70
N SER A 540 7.39 2.29 19.62
CA SER A 540 6.27 1.96 20.50
C SER A 540 6.68 1.86 21.97
N VAL A 541 7.85 1.31 22.27
CA VAL A 541 8.41 1.27 23.63
C VAL A 541 8.74 2.66 24.14
N LEU A 542 9.30 3.52 23.29
CA LEU A 542 9.69 4.89 23.63
C LEU A 542 8.50 5.85 23.85
N ARG A 543 7.28 5.45 23.52
CA ARG A 543 6.05 6.25 23.69
C ARG A 543 5.83 6.73 25.14
N GLY A 544 6.28 6.01 26.15
CA GLY A 544 6.02 6.30 27.56
C GLY A 544 4.81 5.54 28.12
N ARG A 545 4.54 5.73 29.43
CA ARG A 545 3.35 5.19 30.11
C ARG A 545 2.11 6.01 29.72
N HIS A 546 0.91 5.50 29.99
CA HIS A 546 -0.40 6.07 29.67
C HIS A 546 -0.41 7.61 29.73
N PHE A 547 -0.54 8.26 28.58
CA PHE A 547 -0.84 9.67 28.48
C PHE A 547 -2.21 9.80 27.82
N VAL A 548 -3.23 10.15 28.62
CA VAL A 548 -4.54 10.56 28.14
C VAL A 548 -4.59 12.07 28.34
N HIS A 549 -4.84 12.83 27.29
CA HIS A 549 -5.06 14.26 27.43
C HIS A 549 -6.40 14.47 28.17
N ASP A 550 -6.34 15.04 29.36
CA ASP A 550 -7.52 15.26 30.20
C ASP A 550 -8.29 16.48 29.65
N ASP A 551 -9.37 16.21 28.93
CA ASP A 551 -10.25 17.25 28.38
C ASP A 551 -11.05 17.99 29.52
N ALA A 552 -10.84 17.63 30.80
CA ALA A 552 -11.59 18.11 31.95
C ALA A 552 -11.22 19.53 32.45
N HIS A 553 -10.19 20.16 31.92
CA HIS A 553 -9.77 21.49 32.37
C HIS A 553 -10.31 22.66 31.53
N GLY A 554 -11.33 22.44 30.68
CA GLY A 554 -11.89 23.46 29.78
C GLY A 554 -13.27 24.05 30.18
N THR A 555 -13.99 23.48 31.16
CA THR A 555 -15.34 24.01 31.54
C THR A 555 -15.65 23.70 33.02
N ALA A 556 -15.09 24.47 33.93
CA ALA A 556 -15.66 24.69 35.24
C ALA A 556 -15.26 26.10 35.70
N ALA A 557 -15.93 27.12 35.18
CA ALA A 557 -16.06 28.36 35.91
C ALA A 557 -17.02 28.09 37.09
N PRO A 558 -16.74 28.47 38.31
CA PRO A 558 -17.57 28.16 39.46
C PRO A 558 -18.77 29.07 39.48
N LEU A 559 -19.93 28.54 39.12
CA LEU A 559 -21.26 29.10 39.41
C LEU A 559 -21.71 28.73 40.83
N ALA A 560 -20.84 28.98 41.82
CA ALA A 560 -21.16 28.72 43.23
C ALA A 560 -20.69 29.83 44.18
N ALA A 561 -20.83 31.11 43.78
CA ALA A 561 -20.56 32.24 44.65
C ALA A 561 -21.52 33.43 44.51
N ALA A 562 -22.79 33.15 44.15
CA ALA A 562 -23.80 34.21 43.99
C ALA A 562 -25.15 33.91 44.69
N VAL A 563 -25.21 32.99 45.67
CA VAL A 563 -26.42 32.75 46.47
C VAL A 563 -26.02 32.60 47.97
N SER A 564 -25.34 33.56 48.55
CA SER A 564 -25.27 33.71 50.02
C SER A 564 -25.01 35.14 50.37
N GLY A 565 -25.99 36.01 50.13
CA GLY A 565 -25.85 37.42 50.44
C GLY A 565 -27.18 38.15 50.35
N ARG A 566 -28.26 37.57 50.92
CA ARG A 566 -29.47 38.30 51.28
C ARG A 566 -30.25 37.44 52.26
N GLU A 567 -29.96 37.60 53.55
CA GLU A 567 -30.86 37.45 54.68
C GLU A 567 -30.06 37.80 55.92
N SER A 568 -30.10 39.06 56.30
CA SER A 568 -30.18 39.61 57.69
C SER A 568 -30.32 41.11 57.63
#